data_52df0ec5639ce26e197def19b8df7edc
#
_entry.id   52df0ec5639ce26e197def19b8df7edc
#
_cell.length_a   1.000
_cell.length_b   1.000
_cell.length_c   1.000
_cell.angle_alpha   90.00
_cell.angle_beta   90.00
_cell.angle_gamma   90.00
#
_symmetry.space_group_name_H-M   'P 1'
#
loop_
_entity.id
_entity.type
_entity.pdbx_description
1 polymer ?
#
loop_
_entity_poly.entity_id
_entity_poly.type
_entity_poly.pdbx_seq_one_letter_code
_entity_poly.pdbx_strand_id
1 'polypeptide(L)'
;MKSEAQAFMVIAIAGVTLIAVLFTSAQLGTVYSCGGSCPPVLHETVVMQSYILDSPTNATLTLKNTGSVAVYLAAYKVTGPNGLYFANTNWTGPAIGPNYIGGANILIDGKAFTFQSSTNYTISITTSRNTQFQFII
;
A
#
# COMPACT_ATOMS: atom_id res chain seq x y z
N MET A 1 1.86 -25.07 -16.12
CA MET A 1 1.95 -24.66 -15.71
C MET A 1 2.12 -24.22 -15.41
N LYS A 2 2.17 -24.07 -15.34
CA LYS A 2 2.42 -23.45 -14.86
C LYS A 2 2.27 -22.68 -14.54
N SER A 3 2.22 -22.27 -14.67
CA SER A 3 2.16 -21.39 -14.24
C SER A 3 1.65 -20.92 -13.73
N GLU A 4 1.60 -21.23 -13.63
CA GLU A 4 1.26 -20.69 -12.98
C GLU A 4 1.46 -20.19 -12.19
N ALA A 5 1.52 -20.41 -11.99
CA ALA A 5 1.91 -19.76 -11.11
C ALA A 5 2.43 -18.97 -11.12
N GLN A 6 2.43 -18.69 -11.60
CA GLN A 6 2.82 -17.81 -11.58
C GLN A 6 2.33 -17.08 -11.55
N ALA A 7 1.88 -17.18 -11.89
CA ALA A 7 1.50 -16.37 -11.73
C ALA A 7 1.18 -15.81 -11.09
N PHE A 8 1.32 -16.01 -10.93
CA PHE A 8 1.22 -15.37 -10.11
C PHE A 8 1.64 -14.65 -9.78
N MET A 9 1.89 -14.72 -9.94
CA MET A 9 2.40 -13.99 -9.58
C MET A 9 2.23 -13.25 -9.71
N VAL A 10 2.05 -13.22 -10.09
CA VAL A 10 1.97 -12.39 -9.96
C VAL A 10 1.54 -11.82 -9.65
N ILE A 11 1.52 -12.11 -9.85
CA ILE A 11 1.32 -11.59 -9.31
C ILE A 11 1.43 -11.16 -8.82
N ALA A 12 1.71 -11.46 -8.99
CA ALA A 12 1.88 -10.99 -8.36
C ALA A 12 1.94 -10.44 -8.47
N ILE A 13 2.01 -10.38 -8.63
CA ILE A 13 2.01 -9.78 -8.53
C ILE A 13 1.39 -9.43 -8.27
N ALA A 14 1.46 -9.42 -8.42
CA ALA A 14 0.88 -8.99 -7.84
C ALA A 14 0.34 -8.84 -7.34
N GLY A 15 0.36 -8.91 -7.37
CA GLY A 15 -0.03 -8.64 -6.56
C GLY A 15 -0.51 -8.64 -6.08
N VAL A 16 -0.23 -8.74 -6.19
CA VAL A 16 -0.63 -8.66 -5.44
C VAL A 16 -1.16 -8.91 -5.08
N THR A 17 -0.85 -9.00 -5.28
CA THR A 17 -1.24 -9.16 -4.55
C THR A 17 -1.72 -9.49 -4.26
N LEU A 18 -1.57 -9.77 -4.51
CA LEU A 18 -1.91 -10.07 -3.82
C LEU A 18 -2.24 -10.19 -3.26
N ILE A 19 -1.90 -10.31 -3.51
CA ILE A 19 -2.18 -10.49 -2.68
C ILE A 19 -2.59 -10.59 -2.07
N ALA A 20 -2.28 -10.60 -2.29
CA ALA A 20 -2.56 -10.68 -1.41
C ALA A 20 -3.12 -10.89 -1.14
N VAL A 21 -3.00 -11.04 -1.48
CA VAL A 21 -3.36 -11.21 -0.88
C VAL A 21 -3.68 -11.71 -0.49
N LEU A 22 -3.46 -11.89 -0.64
CA LEU A 22 -3.63 -12.25 0.09
C LEU A 22 -3.86 -12.50 0.77
N PHE A 23 -3.66 -12.64 0.73
CA PHE A 23 -3.85 -12.82 1.72
C PHE A 23 -4.30 -13.14 2.44
N THR A 24 -4.25 -13.16 2.48
CA THR A 24 -4.56 -13.39 3.29
C THR A 24 -5.12 -13.78 3.76
N SER A 25 -5.14 -13.97 3.94
CA SER A 25 -5.58 -14.33 4.56
C SER A 25 -6.04 -14.77 5.06
N ALA A 26 -6.07 -14.92 5.23
CA ALA A 26 -6.42 -15.27 5.88
C ALA A 26 -6.70 -15.52 6.42
N GLN A 27 -6.62 -15.50 6.51
CA GLN A 27 -6.85 -15.73 7.15
C GLN A 27 -7.29 -16.18 7.76
N LEU A 28 -7.38 -16.29 7.73
CA LEU A 28 -7.78 -16.64 8.29
C LEU A 28 -8.35 -17.00 8.97
N GLY A 29 -8.18 -16.94 8.54
CA GLY A 29 -9.31 -17.07 9.17
C GLY A 29 -9.51 -17.71 10.30
N THR A 30 -8.93 -17.67 10.79
CA THR A 30 -8.97 -18.20 11.92
C THR A 30 -10.21 -18.15 12.54
N VAL A 31 -10.68 -19.08 12.75
CA VAL A 31 -11.82 -19.13 13.35
C VAL A 31 -11.66 -19.21 14.74
N TYR A 32 -11.82 -18.18 15.38
CA TYR A 32 -11.73 -18.20 16.75
C TYR A 32 -13.11 -18.34 17.25
N SER A 33 -13.30 -19.30 17.93
CA SER A 33 -14.46 -19.48 18.68
C SER A 33 -14.37 -18.68 19.92
N CYS A 34 -14.84 -17.53 19.92
CA CYS A 34 -14.73 -16.72 21.09
C CYS A 34 -15.88 -16.96 21.96
N GLY A 35 -16.33 -17.73 22.43
CA GLY A 35 -17.38 -17.93 23.38
C GLY A 35 -18.11 -16.72 23.88
N GLY A 36 -18.56 -15.90 23.12
CA GLY A 36 -19.45 -14.83 23.53
C GLY A 36 -18.87 -13.45 23.43
N SER A 37 -17.63 -13.25 23.72
CA SER A 37 -17.08 -11.93 23.75
C SER A 37 -15.71 -11.94 23.12
N CYS A 38 -15.69 -11.91 21.81
CA CYS A 38 -14.42 -11.79 21.09
C CYS A 38 -13.94 -10.37 21.13
N PRO A 39 -12.67 -10.13 21.34
CA PRO A 39 -12.14 -8.80 21.09
C PRO A 39 -12.31 -8.47 19.61
N PRO A 40 -12.53 -7.20 19.27
CA PRO A 40 -12.65 -6.81 17.88
C PRO A 40 -11.37 -7.12 17.14
N VAL A 41 -11.51 -7.56 15.90
CA VAL A 41 -10.36 -7.77 15.05
C VAL A 41 -9.87 -6.40 14.58
N LEU A 42 -8.67 -6.07 14.99
CA LEU A 42 -8.05 -4.81 14.62
C LEU A 42 -7.22 -5.03 13.38
N HIS A 43 -7.56 -4.35 12.32
CA HIS A 43 -6.79 -4.46 11.08
C HIS A 43 -6.70 -3.13 10.37
N GLU A 44 -5.58 -2.94 9.71
CA GLU A 44 -5.34 -1.78 8.89
C GLU A 44 -5.71 -2.12 7.46
N THR A 45 -6.45 -1.26 6.82
CA THR A 45 -6.78 -1.40 5.40
C THR A 45 -6.92 -0.02 4.80
N VAL A 46 -6.16 0.23 3.76
CA VAL A 46 -6.15 1.52 3.07
C VAL A 46 -6.38 1.28 1.58
N VAL A 47 -7.23 2.09 1.00
CA VAL A 47 -7.46 2.08 -0.44
C VAL A 47 -7.11 3.46 -1.01
N MET A 48 -6.56 3.47 -2.19
CA MET A 48 -6.30 4.72 -2.89
C MET A 48 -7.53 5.10 -3.70
N GLN A 49 -8.02 6.31 -3.49
CA GLN A 49 -9.17 6.81 -4.23
C GLN A 49 -8.76 7.57 -5.48
N SER A 50 -7.65 8.30 -5.41
CA SER A 50 -7.15 9.05 -6.55
C SER A 50 -5.71 9.45 -6.29
N TYR A 51 -5.06 9.95 -7.32
CA TYR A 51 -3.73 10.53 -7.19
C TYR A 51 -3.56 11.69 -8.18
N ILE A 52 -2.60 12.54 -7.87
CA ILE A 52 -2.22 13.65 -8.74
C ILE A 52 -0.70 13.69 -8.80
N LEU A 53 -0.15 13.82 -10.00
CA LEU A 53 1.27 14.09 -10.18
C LEU A 53 1.45 15.61 -10.15
N ASP A 54 1.87 16.11 -8.99
CA ASP A 54 1.99 17.56 -8.79
C ASP A 54 3.19 18.14 -9.50
N SER A 55 4.26 17.37 -9.58
CA SER A 55 5.50 17.78 -10.23
C SER A 55 6.30 16.52 -10.58
N PRO A 56 7.43 16.66 -11.31
CA PRO A 56 8.28 15.50 -11.62
C PRO A 56 8.82 14.78 -10.39
N THR A 57 8.78 15.39 -9.22
CA THR A 57 9.29 14.78 -7.99
C THR A 57 8.25 14.66 -6.87
N ASN A 58 6.99 14.96 -7.17
CA ASN A 58 5.95 14.95 -6.15
C ASN A 58 4.65 14.37 -6.69
N ALA A 59 4.12 13.40 -5.97
CA ALA A 59 2.79 12.85 -6.24
C ALA A 59 1.98 12.90 -4.95
N THR A 60 0.72 13.25 -5.06
CA THR A 60 -0.20 13.26 -3.93
C THR A 60 -1.23 12.15 -4.11
N LEU A 61 -1.32 11.28 -3.13
CA LEU A 61 -2.30 10.20 -3.12
C LEU A 61 -3.43 10.57 -2.18
N THR A 62 -4.65 10.33 -2.61
CA THR A 62 -5.81 10.42 -1.73
C THR A 62 -6.15 9.03 -1.27
N LEU A 63 -5.98 8.79 0.02
CA LEU A 63 -6.12 7.46 0.62
C LEU A 63 -7.30 7.46 1.59
N LYS A 64 -8.04 6.37 1.59
CA LYS A 64 -9.12 6.16 2.56
C LYS A 64 -8.80 4.96 3.43
N ASN A 65 -8.91 5.12 4.73
CA ASN A 65 -8.81 4.02 5.66
C ASN A 65 -10.16 3.31 5.77
N THR A 66 -10.22 2.09 5.28
CA THR A 66 -11.42 1.25 5.34
C THR A 66 -11.30 0.19 6.43
N GLY A 67 -10.24 0.23 7.20
CA GLY A 67 -10.02 -0.69 8.30
C GLY A 67 -10.68 -0.23 9.59
N SER A 68 -10.37 -0.94 10.66
CA SER A 68 -10.99 -0.73 11.97
C SER A 68 -10.14 0.10 12.92
N VAL A 69 -8.89 0.38 12.56
CA VAL A 69 -7.97 1.15 13.40
C VAL A 69 -7.34 2.27 12.59
N ALA A 70 -6.85 3.28 13.29
CA ALA A 70 -6.11 4.37 12.65
C ALA A 70 -4.81 3.83 12.04
N VAL A 71 -4.45 4.36 10.88
CA VAL A 71 -3.26 3.99 10.15
C VAL A 71 -2.26 5.14 10.22
N TYR A 72 -1.03 4.83 10.60
CA TYR A 72 0.05 5.81 10.67
C TYR A 72 1.09 5.44 9.62
N LEU A 73 1.20 6.26 8.59
CA LEU A 73 2.10 5.98 7.49
C LEU A 73 3.52 6.38 7.88
N ALA A 74 4.46 5.46 7.77
CA ALA A 74 5.80 5.63 8.33
C ALA A 74 6.93 5.54 7.31
N ALA A 75 6.68 4.93 6.16
CA ALA A 75 7.69 4.77 5.11
C ALA A 75 7.02 4.54 3.77
N TYR A 76 7.74 4.82 2.70
CA TYR A 76 7.27 4.47 1.37
C TYR A 76 8.43 4.16 0.44
N LYS A 77 8.12 3.43 -0.61
CA LYS A 77 9.03 3.12 -1.69
C LYS A 77 8.29 3.31 -3.01
N VAL A 78 8.90 4.04 -3.92
CA VAL A 78 8.35 4.25 -5.26
C VAL A 78 9.23 3.49 -6.23
N THR A 79 8.64 2.56 -6.96
CA THR A 79 9.35 1.79 -7.99
C THR A 79 8.89 2.30 -9.35
N GLY A 80 9.82 2.75 -10.13
CA GLY A 80 9.58 3.25 -11.48
C GLY A 80 9.85 2.18 -12.53
N PRO A 81 9.88 2.60 -13.80
CA PRO A 81 10.19 1.69 -14.89
C PRO A 81 11.60 1.13 -14.74
N ASN A 82 11.81 -0.07 -15.27
CA ASN A 82 13.10 -0.77 -15.22
C ASN A 82 13.58 -1.13 -13.81
N GLY A 83 12.67 -1.16 -12.83
CA GLY A 83 13.02 -1.53 -11.48
C GLY A 83 13.78 -0.48 -10.67
N LEU A 84 13.95 0.72 -11.21
CA LEU A 84 14.55 1.81 -10.45
C LEU A 84 13.62 2.23 -9.34
N TYR A 85 14.16 2.59 -8.20
CA TYR A 85 13.29 2.94 -7.07
C TYR A 85 13.90 4.05 -6.22
N PHE A 86 13.03 4.70 -5.47
CA PHE A 86 13.36 5.63 -4.40
C PHE A 86 12.63 5.18 -3.15
N ALA A 87 13.29 5.20 -2.01
CA ALA A 87 12.66 4.82 -0.75
C ALA A 87 12.92 5.88 0.32
N ASN A 88 11.88 6.17 1.10
CA ASN A 88 11.99 7.02 2.28
C ASN A 88 11.55 6.19 3.48
N THR A 89 12.51 5.75 4.27
CA THR A 89 12.27 4.88 5.42
C THR A 89 12.11 5.66 6.72
N ASN A 90 12.22 6.98 6.67
CA ASN A 90 12.08 7.83 7.84
C ASN A 90 11.09 8.96 7.52
N TRP A 91 9.89 8.58 7.17
CA TRP A 91 8.84 9.49 6.74
C TRP A 91 7.82 9.68 7.84
N THR A 92 7.47 10.92 8.11
CA THR A 92 6.35 11.22 8.97
C THR A 92 5.14 11.49 8.09
N GLY A 93 4.47 10.42 7.73
CA GLY A 93 3.29 10.51 6.87
C GLY A 93 2.04 10.85 7.67
N PRO A 94 0.92 10.98 6.97
CA PRO A 94 -0.33 11.30 7.65
C PRO A 94 -0.84 10.14 8.50
N ALA A 95 -1.63 10.48 9.51
CA ALA A 95 -2.42 9.53 10.26
C ALA A 95 -3.84 9.59 9.72
N ILE A 96 -4.42 8.44 9.42
CA ILE A 96 -5.76 8.36 8.84
C ILE A 96 -6.62 7.49 9.74
N GLY A 97 -7.61 8.09 10.38
CA GLY A 97 -8.54 7.35 11.24
C GLY A 97 -9.48 6.46 10.43
N PRO A 98 -10.17 5.51 11.09
CA PRO A 98 -11.11 4.63 10.39
C PRO A 98 -12.19 5.43 9.66
N ASN A 99 -12.43 5.08 8.41
CA ASN A 99 -13.39 5.74 7.53
C ASN A 99 -13.02 7.16 7.11
N TYR A 100 -11.85 7.66 7.49
CA TYR A 100 -11.40 8.98 7.08
C TYR A 100 -10.53 8.89 5.83
N ILE A 101 -10.42 10.04 5.18
CA ILE A 101 -9.61 10.20 3.98
C ILE A 101 -8.43 11.10 4.34
N GLY A 102 -7.25 10.74 3.87
CA GLY A 102 -6.07 11.55 4.06
C GLY A 102 -5.27 11.69 2.78
N GLY A 103 -4.53 12.78 2.66
CA GLY A 103 -3.63 13.00 1.56
C GLY A 103 -2.22 12.61 1.94
N ALA A 104 -1.56 11.83 1.11
CA ALA A 104 -0.18 11.41 1.32
C ALA A 104 0.70 12.00 0.22
N ASN A 105 1.67 12.79 0.63
CA ASN A 105 2.60 13.41 -0.29
C ASN A 105 3.80 12.50 -0.46
N ILE A 106 4.01 12.05 -1.67
CA ILE A 106 5.09 11.13 -2.03
C ILE A 106 6.13 11.90 -2.81
N LEU A 107 7.25 12.16 -2.16
CA LEU A 107 8.35 12.91 -2.76
C LEU A 107 9.47 11.95 -3.13
N ILE A 108 10.06 12.17 -4.29
CA ILE A 108 11.26 11.47 -4.73
C ILE A 108 12.37 12.51 -4.98
N ASP A 109 13.62 12.05 -4.99
CA ASP A 109 14.74 12.97 -5.20
C ASP A 109 15.03 13.25 -6.69
N GLY A 110 14.38 12.55 -7.59
CA GLY A 110 14.53 12.74 -9.02
C GLY A 110 15.83 12.20 -9.60
N LYS A 111 16.61 11.47 -8.82
CA LYS A 111 17.91 10.97 -9.32
C LYS A 111 17.77 9.70 -10.12
N ALA A 112 17.00 8.74 -9.61
CA ALA A 112 16.78 7.49 -10.32
C ALA A 112 15.78 7.68 -11.46
N PHE A 113 14.74 8.44 -11.22
CA PHE A 113 13.68 8.73 -12.20
C PHE A 113 12.87 9.92 -11.72
N THR A 114 12.01 10.41 -12.57
CA THR A 114 11.01 11.43 -12.23
C THR A 114 9.63 10.92 -12.60
N PHE A 115 8.60 11.47 -11.96
CA PHE A 115 7.23 11.15 -12.33
C PHE A 115 6.89 11.72 -13.70
N GLN A 116 6.32 10.89 -14.54
CA GLN A 116 5.87 11.30 -15.87
C GLN A 116 4.47 10.75 -16.10
N SER A 117 3.63 11.52 -16.75
CA SER A 117 2.33 11.03 -17.16
C SER A 117 2.52 9.87 -18.14
N SER A 118 1.56 8.98 -18.21
CA SER A 118 1.60 7.81 -19.08
C SER A 118 2.66 6.78 -18.69
N THR A 119 3.24 6.87 -17.50
CA THR A 119 4.16 5.89 -16.97
C THR A 119 3.61 5.36 -15.66
N ASN A 120 3.67 4.06 -15.47
CA ASN A 120 3.17 3.46 -14.24
C ASN A 120 4.27 3.39 -13.18
N TYR A 121 3.89 3.69 -11.96
CA TYR A 121 4.77 3.58 -10.80
C TYR A 121 4.07 2.75 -9.74
N THR A 122 4.85 1.95 -9.03
CA THR A 122 4.33 1.19 -7.89
C THR A 122 4.77 1.89 -6.62
N ILE A 123 3.80 2.27 -5.80
CA ILE A 123 4.07 2.91 -4.52
C ILE A 123 3.73 1.92 -3.42
N SER A 124 4.73 1.55 -2.63
CA SER A 124 4.56 0.70 -1.46
C SER A 124 4.63 1.58 -0.23
N ILE A 125 3.59 1.58 0.57
CA ILE A 125 3.55 2.35 1.81
C ILE A 125 3.56 1.38 2.98
N THR A 126 4.40 1.67 3.96
CA THR A 126 4.52 0.86 5.17
C THR A 126 4.04 1.68 6.35
N THR A 127 3.19 1.08 7.17
CA THR A 127 2.68 1.74 8.38
C THR A 127 3.61 1.51 9.56
N SER A 128 3.34 2.22 10.65
CA SER A 128 4.09 2.03 11.89
C SER A 128 3.94 0.64 12.50
N ARG A 129 2.93 -0.12 12.06
CA ARG A 129 2.74 -1.51 12.49
C ARG A 129 3.31 -2.51 11.49
N ASN A 130 4.10 -2.04 10.51
CA ASN A 130 4.69 -2.86 9.46
C ASN A 130 3.69 -3.49 8.49
N THR A 131 2.49 -2.95 8.39
CA THR A 131 1.57 -3.33 7.34
C THR A 131 1.97 -2.62 6.05
N GLN A 132 1.95 -3.33 4.94
CA GLN A 132 2.30 -2.76 3.64
C GLN A 132 1.10 -2.69 2.72
N PHE A 133 0.98 -1.57 2.02
CA PHE A 133 -0.02 -1.37 0.98
C PHE A 133 0.69 -0.99 -0.30
N GLN A 134 0.23 -1.52 -1.41
CA GLN A 134 0.79 -1.19 -2.73
C GLN A 134 -0.26 -0.57 -3.61
N PHE A 135 0.12 0.48 -4.29
CA PHE A 135 -0.73 1.20 -5.23
C PHE A 135 0.03 1.41 -6.53
N ILE A 136 -0.70 1.38 -7.62
CA ILE A 136 -0.15 1.69 -8.94
C ILE A 136 -0.76 3.01 -9.39
N ILE A 137 0.09 3.90 -9.80
CA ILE A 137 -0.32 5.21 -10.32
C ILE A 137 0.22 5.42 -11.72
#